data_eccfde73621d75e075437322ec69bb39
#
_entry.id   eccfde73621d75e075437322ec69bb39
#
_cell.length_a   1.000
_cell.length_b   1.000
_cell.length_c   1.000
_cell.angle_alpha   90.00
_cell.angle_beta   90.00
_cell.angle_gamma   90.00
#
_symmetry.space_group_name_H-M   'P 1'
#
loop_
_entity.id
_entity.type
_entity.pdbx_description
1 polymer ?
#
loop_
_entity_poly.entity_id
_entity_poly.type
_entity_poly.pdbx_seq_one_letter_code
_entity_poly.pdbx_strand_id
1 'polypeptide(L)'
;MKIVIINGSARKGNTLTAIHAFMKGASVRNEIEVIEPEKLHIAFCKGCGACQCYKGCVDKDDTNPTIDKIAAADMILFATPVYWWGMSAQLKLIIDKCYCRGLQLKNKKVGTIVVGGSPMGSVQYELINKQFDCMAKYLSWDLLFQKSYYATAKDELAKNTDALKELEDIGKNL
;
A
#
# COMPACT_ATOMS: atom_id res chain seq x y z
N MET A 1 -12.30 -8.69 9.30
CA MET A 1 -12.10 -7.28 8.91
C MET A 1 -12.16 -7.17 7.40
N LYS A 2 -12.47 -5.98 6.87
CA LYS A 2 -12.27 -5.66 5.45
C LYS A 2 -10.86 -5.06 5.27
N ILE A 3 -10.03 -5.75 4.50
CA ILE A 3 -8.65 -5.34 4.21
C ILE A 3 -8.58 -4.88 2.75
N VAL A 4 -8.11 -3.67 2.52
CA VAL A 4 -7.79 -3.18 1.17
C VAL A 4 -6.28 -3.18 0.98
N ILE A 5 -5.80 -3.87 -0.04
CA ILE A 5 -4.39 -3.93 -0.42
C ILE A 5 -4.18 -3.06 -1.66
N ILE A 6 -3.24 -2.12 -1.60
CA ILE A 6 -2.86 -1.31 -2.75
C ILE A 6 -1.55 -1.87 -3.32
N ASN A 7 -1.66 -2.49 -4.51
CA ASN A 7 -0.51 -3.02 -5.22
C ASN A 7 0.14 -1.92 -6.07
N GLY A 8 1.18 -1.28 -5.55
CA GLY A 8 1.94 -0.25 -6.26
C GLY A 8 2.85 -0.77 -7.39
N SER A 9 2.77 -2.06 -7.75
CA SER A 9 3.58 -2.63 -8.83
C SER A 9 2.74 -2.94 -10.06
N ALA A 10 3.12 -2.36 -11.19
CA ALA A 10 2.55 -2.72 -12.49
C ALA A 10 3.01 -4.10 -13.00
N ARG A 11 4.09 -4.64 -12.43
CA ARG A 11 4.66 -5.92 -12.85
C ARG A 11 4.14 -7.07 -11.99
N LYS A 12 3.93 -8.22 -12.61
CA LYS A 12 3.75 -9.51 -11.91
C LYS A 12 5.14 -9.98 -11.43
N GLY A 13 5.55 -9.57 -10.25
CA GLY A 13 6.88 -9.85 -9.69
C GLY A 13 6.89 -9.82 -8.18
N ASN A 14 8.03 -9.51 -7.57
CA ASN A 14 8.30 -9.67 -6.15
C ASN A 14 7.29 -8.99 -5.21
N THR A 15 6.83 -7.78 -5.54
CA THR A 15 5.79 -7.11 -4.73
C THR A 15 4.47 -7.89 -4.72
N LEU A 16 4.05 -8.40 -5.89
CA LEU A 16 2.84 -9.23 -5.97
C LEU A 16 3.03 -10.56 -5.24
N THR A 17 4.22 -11.16 -5.31
CA THR A 17 4.57 -12.36 -4.54
C THR A 17 4.42 -12.12 -3.05
N ALA A 18 4.92 -10.99 -2.53
CA ALA A 18 4.75 -10.61 -1.12
C ALA A 18 3.27 -10.43 -0.74
N ILE A 19 2.49 -9.77 -1.59
CA ILE A 19 1.04 -9.61 -1.39
C ILE A 19 0.35 -10.98 -1.32
N HIS A 20 0.65 -11.90 -2.22
CA HIS A 20 0.05 -13.24 -2.23
C HIS A 20 0.40 -14.04 -0.96
N ALA A 21 1.66 -13.94 -0.47
CA ALA A 21 2.05 -14.59 0.77
C ALA A 21 1.26 -14.05 1.97
N PHE A 22 1.10 -12.73 2.08
CA PHE A 22 0.26 -12.11 3.11
C PHE A 22 -1.21 -12.56 2.97
N MET A 23 -1.76 -12.51 1.77
CA MET A 23 -3.15 -12.90 1.51
C MET A 23 -3.43 -14.35 1.89
N LYS A 24 -2.48 -15.26 1.67
CA LYS A 24 -2.63 -16.68 2.03
C LYS A 24 -2.96 -16.86 3.52
N GLY A 25 -2.37 -16.04 4.40
CA GLY A 25 -2.71 -16.04 5.81
C GLY A 25 -3.98 -15.25 6.11
N ALA A 26 -4.09 -14.04 5.58
CA ALA A 26 -5.12 -13.09 5.96
C ALA A 26 -6.52 -13.46 5.47
N SER A 27 -6.66 -14.11 4.30
CA SER A 27 -7.96 -14.45 3.70
C SER A 27 -8.76 -15.49 4.49
N VAL A 28 -8.15 -16.17 5.45
CA VAL A 28 -8.85 -17.17 6.28
C VAL A 28 -9.94 -16.53 7.15
N ARG A 29 -9.73 -15.28 7.61
CA ARG A 29 -10.62 -14.60 8.56
C ARG A 29 -11.06 -13.21 8.11
N ASN A 30 -10.59 -12.74 6.96
CA ASN A 30 -10.80 -11.38 6.50
C ASN A 30 -11.28 -11.36 5.05
N GLU A 31 -12.09 -10.36 4.73
CA GLU A 31 -12.42 -10.01 3.35
C GLU A 31 -11.27 -9.16 2.77
N ILE A 32 -10.75 -9.54 1.61
CA ILE A 32 -9.60 -8.85 1.00
C ILE A 32 -9.98 -8.34 -0.38
N GLU A 33 -9.74 -7.07 -0.62
CA GLU A 33 -9.81 -6.44 -1.93
C GLU A 33 -8.44 -5.91 -2.33
N VAL A 34 -7.97 -6.25 -3.55
CA VAL A 34 -6.70 -5.74 -4.09
C VAL A 34 -7.00 -4.65 -5.12
N ILE A 35 -6.45 -3.47 -4.89
CA ILE A 35 -6.48 -2.34 -5.82
C ILE A 35 -5.16 -2.34 -6.60
N GLU A 36 -5.27 -2.37 -7.92
CA GLU A 36 -4.14 -2.30 -8.85
C GLU A 36 -4.21 -0.96 -9.62
N PRO A 37 -3.53 0.08 -9.16
CA PRO A 37 -3.66 1.44 -9.73
C PRO A 37 -3.37 1.51 -11.22
N GLU A 38 -2.50 0.64 -11.74
CA GLU A 38 -2.17 0.57 -13.17
C GLU A 38 -3.37 0.22 -14.06
N LYS A 39 -4.40 -0.43 -13.50
CA LYS A 39 -5.60 -0.85 -14.22
C LYS A 39 -6.71 0.19 -14.13
N LEU A 40 -6.48 1.29 -13.40
CA LEU A 40 -7.46 2.31 -13.12
C LEU A 40 -7.17 3.57 -13.93
N HIS A 41 -8.22 4.24 -14.33
CA HIS A 41 -8.10 5.54 -14.98
C HIS A 41 -8.20 6.65 -13.94
N ILE A 42 -7.05 7.02 -13.36
CA ILE A 42 -6.94 8.03 -12.30
C ILE A 42 -5.93 9.10 -12.73
N ALA A 43 -6.39 10.34 -12.83
CA ALA A 43 -5.52 11.48 -13.12
C ALA A 43 -4.69 11.89 -11.89
N PHE A 44 -3.53 12.50 -12.10
CA PHE A 44 -2.71 13.04 -11.01
C PHE A 44 -3.47 14.12 -10.21
N CYS A 45 -3.22 14.17 -8.91
CA CYS A 45 -3.76 15.23 -8.06
C CYS A 45 -3.15 16.58 -8.47
N LYS A 46 -4.03 17.56 -8.80
CA LYS A 46 -3.63 18.91 -9.22
C LYS A 46 -3.52 19.90 -8.07
N GLY A 47 -3.80 19.44 -6.83
CA GLY A 47 -3.78 20.33 -5.65
C GLY A 47 -4.84 21.43 -5.69
N CYS A 48 -5.93 21.26 -6.41
CA CYS A 48 -6.96 22.30 -6.63
C CYS A 48 -7.77 22.67 -5.38
N GLY A 49 -7.70 21.88 -4.30
CA GLY A 49 -8.39 22.12 -3.02
C GLY A 49 -9.91 21.93 -3.04
N ALA A 50 -10.53 21.67 -4.18
CA ALA A 50 -11.99 21.58 -4.31
C ALA A 50 -12.62 20.46 -3.47
N CYS A 51 -11.89 19.39 -3.20
CA CYS A 51 -12.34 18.26 -2.38
C CYS A 51 -12.45 18.58 -0.87
N GLN A 52 -11.72 19.59 -0.38
CA GLN A 52 -11.73 20.01 1.04
C GLN A 52 -11.53 18.84 2.03
N CYS A 53 -10.71 17.86 1.69
CA CYS A 53 -10.39 16.63 2.44
C CYS A 53 -11.56 15.64 2.66
N TYR A 54 -12.77 15.90 2.22
CA TYR A 54 -13.92 15.03 2.47
C TYR A 54 -15.00 14.98 1.40
N LYS A 55 -15.09 15.98 0.53
CA LYS A 55 -16.18 16.07 -0.48
C LYS A 55 -16.00 15.16 -1.69
N GLY A 56 -14.82 14.56 -1.82
CA GLY A 56 -14.43 13.77 -2.98
C GLY A 56 -13.71 14.59 -4.04
N CYS A 57 -13.00 13.92 -4.92
CA CYS A 57 -12.31 14.53 -6.04
C CYS A 57 -13.31 15.03 -7.07
N VAL A 58 -13.00 16.16 -7.69
CA VAL A 58 -13.82 16.75 -8.76
C VAL A 58 -13.56 16.11 -10.13
N ASP A 59 -12.45 15.36 -10.27
CA ASP A 59 -12.16 14.63 -11.49
C ASP A 59 -13.21 13.52 -11.69
N LYS A 60 -13.70 13.39 -12.93
CA LYS A 60 -14.68 12.35 -13.31
C LYS A 60 -13.96 11.13 -13.83
N ASP A 61 -13.25 10.47 -12.93
CA ASP A 61 -12.43 9.27 -13.21
C ASP A 61 -12.63 8.23 -12.09
N ASP A 62 -11.78 7.21 -12.03
CA ASP A 62 -11.87 6.16 -11.02
C ASP A 62 -11.43 6.59 -9.62
N THR A 63 -11.10 7.87 -9.39
CA THR A 63 -10.60 8.36 -8.09
C THR A 63 -11.61 8.11 -6.98
N ASN A 64 -12.84 8.65 -7.10
CA ASN A 64 -13.82 8.57 -6.01
C ASN A 64 -14.19 7.12 -5.67
N PRO A 65 -14.58 6.25 -6.62
CA PRO A 65 -14.87 4.85 -6.31
C PRO A 65 -13.71 4.13 -5.63
N THR A 66 -12.47 4.42 -6.04
CA THR A 66 -11.28 3.79 -5.48
C THR A 66 -11.00 4.26 -4.05
N ILE A 67 -11.02 5.58 -3.81
CA ILE A 67 -10.72 6.13 -2.49
C ILE A 67 -11.87 5.82 -1.50
N ASP A 68 -13.12 5.74 -1.95
CA ASP A 68 -14.25 5.32 -1.11
C ASP A 68 -14.08 3.87 -0.60
N LYS A 69 -13.55 2.94 -1.41
CA LYS A 69 -13.19 1.59 -0.98
C LYS A 69 -12.10 1.60 0.10
N ILE A 70 -11.05 2.41 -0.09
CA ILE A 70 -9.96 2.56 0.87
C ILE A 70 -10.49 3.17 2.18
N ALA A 71 -11.35 4.18 2.10
CA ALA A 71 -11.95 4.82 3.27
C ALA A 71 -12.89 3.87 4.05
N ALA A 72 -13.56 2.94 3.37
CA ALA A 72 -14.44 1.96 3.98
C ALA A 72 -13.70 0.74 4.59
N ALA A 73 -12.39 0.59 4.34
CA ALA A 73 -11.60 -0.51 4.87
C ALA A 73 -11.33 -0.35 6.37
N ASP A 74 -11.26 -1.48 7.09
CA ASP A 74 -10.78 -1.53 8.48
C ASP A 74 -9.25 -1.45 8.52
N MET A 75 -8.59 -2.06 7.53
CA MET A 75 -7.14 -2.08 7.37
C MET A 75 -6.73 -1.78 5.92
N ILE A 76 -5.64 -1.02 5.79
CA ILE A 76 -5.02 -0.72 4.50
C ILE A 76 -3.61 -1.33 4.47
N LEU A 77 -3.31 -2.13 3.46
CA LEU A 77 -1.95 -2.60 3.18
C LEU A 77 -1.39 -1.86 1.96
N PHE A 78 -0.34 -1.10 2.16
CA PHE A 78 0.41 -0.45 1.09
C PHE A 78 1.59 -1.32 0.68
N ALA A 79 1.59 -1.81 -0.56
CA ALA A 79 2.70 -2.61 -1.09
C ALA A 79 3.35 -1.90 -2.28
N THR A 80 4.68 -1.72 -2.24
CA THR A 80 5.40 -0.96 -3.26
C THR A 80 6.76 -1.56 -3.61
N PRO A 81 7.15 -1.57 -4.89
CA PRO A 81 8.56 -1.67 -5.22
C PRO A 81 9.27 -0.36 -4.85
N VAL A 82 10.59 -0.43 -4.66
CA VAL A 82 11.44 0.77 -4.59
C VAL A 82 11.78 1.21 -6.01
N TYR A 83 11.34 2.40 -6.39
CA TYR A 83 11.73 3.04 -7.63
C TYR A 83 12.41 4.38 -7.33
N TRP A 84 13.66 4.53 -7.75
CA TRP A 84 14.42 5.77 -7.61
C TRP A 84 14.34 6.36 -6.18
N TRP A 85 14.73 5.54 -5.18
CA TRP A 85 14.73 5.85 -3.74
C TRP A 85 13.37 6.11 -3.09
N GLY A 86 12.28 5.93 -3.80
CA GLY A 86 10.93 6.19 -3.30
C GLY A 86 9.96 5.05 -3.58
N MET A 87 8.73 5.22 -3.09
CA MET A 87 7.62 4.38 -3.51
C MET A 87 7.32 4.60 -4.99
N SER A 88 6.70 3.62 -5.62
CA SER A 88 6.32 3.73 -7.04
C SER A 88 5.34 4.89 -7.29
N ALA A 89 5.36 5.44 -8.50
CA ALA A 89 4.43 6.48 -8.92
C ALA A 89 2.97 6.00 -8.83
N GLN A 90 2.71 4.72 -9.11
CA GLN A 90 1.39 4.10 -9.00
C GLN A 90 0.84 4.16 -7.58
N LEU A 91 1.67 3.80 -6.58
CA LEU A 91 1.26 3.91 -5.18
C LEU A 91 1.11 5.37 -4.76
N LYS A 92 2.05 6.23 -5.13
CA LYS A 92 2.00 7.65 -4.80
C LYS A 92 0.76 8.35 -5.37
N LEU A 93 0.33 7.97 -6.57
CA LEU A 93 -0.90 8.45 -7.18
C LEU A 93 -2.11 8.23 -6.27
N ILE A 94 -2.27 7.02 -5.74
CA ILE A 94 -3.38 6.70 -4.82
C ILE A 94 -3.24 7.49 -3.53
N ILE A 95 -2.04 7.57 -2.94
CA ILE A 95 -1.80 8.31 -1.70
C ILE A 95 -2.15 9.79 -1.88
N ASP A 96 -1.77 10.43 -2.99
CA ASP A 96 -2.12 11.83 -3.25
C ASP A 96 -3.63 12.03 -3.39
N LYS A 97 -4.31 11.09 -4.02
CA LYS A 97 -5.78 11.13 -4.17
C LYS A 97 -6.52 10.83 -2.86
N CYS A 98 -5.90 10.13 -1.90
CA CYS A 98 -6.47 9.92 -0.56
C CYS A 98 -6.84 11.23 0.14
N TYR A 99 -6.20 12.36 -0.21
CA TYR A 99 -6.56 13.66 0.35
C TYR A 99 -8.05 14.01 0.16
N CYS A 100 -8.70 13.53 -0.89
CA CYS A 100 -10.11 13.82 -1.15
C CYS A 100 -11.08 13.20 -0.12
N ARG A 101 -10.63 12.25 0.69
CA ARG A 101 -11.34 11.61 1.81
C ARG A 101 -10.49 11.59 3.09
N GLY A 102 -9.52 12.50 3.21
CA GLY A 102 -8.52 12.47 4.28
C GLY A 102 -9.09 12.33 5.69
N LEU A 103 -10.24 12.95 6.00
CA LEU A 103 -10.88 12.82 7.31
C LEU A 103 -11.44 11.41 7.57
N GLN A 104 -11.83 10.67 6.54
CA GLN A 104 -12.36 9.31 6.64
C GLN A 104 -11.25 8.25 6.73
N LEU A 105 -10.00 8.65 6.46
CA LEU A 105 -8.83 7.77 6.55
C LEU A 105 -8.16 7.78 7.92
N LYS A 106 -8.68 8.54 8.88
CA LYS A 106 -8.16 8.56 10.26
C LYS A 106 -8.41 7.24 10.98
N ASN A 107 -7.52 6.92 11.93
CA ASN A 107 -7.66 5.79 12.87
C ASN A 107 -7.74 4.41 12.16
N LYS A 108 -7.14 4.26 10.98
CA LYS A 108 -7.09 2.96 10.28
C LYS A 108 -5.94 2.10 10.79
N LYS A 109 -6.12 0.79 10.73
CA LYS A 109 -5.01 -0.16 10.81
C LYS A 109 -4.24 -0.12 9.50
N VAL A 110 -2.91 -0.09 9.58
CA VAL A 110 -2.07 0.01 8.38
C VAL A 110 -0.91 -0.96 8.44
N GLY A 111 -0.62 -1.59 7.32
CA GLY A 111 0.62 -2.34 7.08
C GLY A 111 1.35 -1.83 5.86
N THR A 112 2.67 -2.01 5.81
CA THR A 112 3.45 -1.69 4.61
C THR A 112 4.36 -2.84 4.20
N ILE A 113 4.48 -3.05 2.90
CA ILE A 113 5.42 -3.99 2.28
C ILE A 113 6.22 -3.22 1.23
N VAL A 114 7.53 -3.19 1.40
CA VAL A 114 8.47 -2.52 0.48
C VAL A 114 9.42 -3.56 -0.10
N VAL A 115 9.53 -3.65 -1.42
CA VAL A 115 10.45 -4.58 -2.07
C VAL A 115 11.44 -3.81 -2.93
N GLY A 116 12.73 -3.96 -2.68
CA GLY A 116 13.78 -3.20 -3.37
C GLY A 116 14.98 -4.03 -3.77
N GLY A 117 15.77 -3.50 -4.71
CA GLY A 117 16.95 -4.16 -5.26
C GLY A 117 18.27 -3.76 -4.60
N SER A 118 18.24 -3.01 -3.50
CA SER A 118 19.46 -2.71 -2.71
C SER A 118 19.50 -3.57 -1.45
N PRO A 119 20.71 -3.85 -0.91
CA PRO A 119 20.86 -4.62 0.32
C PRO A 119 19.99 -4.07 1.46
N MET A 120 19.52 -4.95 2.33
CA MET A 120 18.77 -4.56 3.51
C MET A 120 19.60 -3.60 4.37
N GLY A 121 18.94 -2.60 4.97
CA GLY A 121 19.60 -1.49 5.69
C GLY A 121 19.96 -0.31 4.78
N SER A 122 19.75 -0.38 3.47
CA SER A 122 19.93 0.76 2.58
C SER A 122 18.89 1.84 2.86
N VAL A 123 19.32 3.11 2.79
CA VAL A 123 18.53 4.31 3.14
C VAL A 123 17.17 4.41 2.41
N GLN A 124 17.05 3.82 1.23
CA GLN A 124 15.80 3.87 0.46
C GLN A 124 14.62 3.20 1.17
N TYR A 125 14.86 2.13 1.93
CA TYR A 125 13.81 1.48 2.74
C TYR A 125 13.40 2.39 3.90
N GLU A 126 14.38 3.01 4.56
CA GLU A 126 14.15 3.97 5.64
C GLU A 126 13.34 5.18 5.15
N LEU A 127 13.70 5.76 4.00
CA LEU A 127 13.01 6.91 3.43
C LEU A 127 11.53 6.61 3.18
N ILE A 128 11.21 5.44 2.61
CA ILE A 128 9.82 5.05 2.35
C ILE A 128 9.09 4.79 3.67
N ASN A 129 9.68 4.03 4.58
CA ASN A 129 9.06 3.73 5.88
C ASN A 129 8.81 5.01 6.67
N LYS A 130 9.74 5.98 6.64
CA LYS A 130 9.57 7.27 7.30
C LYS A 130 8.41 8.10 6.76
N GLN A 131 8.13 8.01 5.46
CA GLN A 131 6.94 8.66 4.89
C GLN A 131 5.66 8.07 5.50
N PHE A 132 5.59 6.73 5.66
CA PHE A 132 4.45 6.08 6.30
C PHE A 132 4.35 6.41 7.79
N ASP A 133 5.46 6.51 8.53
CA ASP A 133 5.47 6.98 9.92
C ASP A 133 4.85 8.38 10.04
N CYS A 134 5.24 9.29 9.14
CA CYS A 134 4.71 10.66 9.15
C CYS A 134 3.20 10.67 8.84
N MET A 135 2.76 9.88 7.87
CA MET A 135 1.33 9.76 7.54
C MET A 135 0.55 9.09 8.67
N ALA A 136 1.10 8.05 9.29
CA ALA A 136 0.49 7.37 10.43
C ALA A 136 0.31 8.33 11.61
N LYS A 137 1.33 9.12 11.93
CA LYS A 137 1.23 10.15 12.97
C LYS A 137 0.15 11.20 12.65
N TYR A 138 0.10 11.67 11.40
CA TYR A 138 -0.84 12.71 10.98
C TYR A 138 -2.30 12.21 10.97
N LEU A 139 -2.53 10.97 10.54
CA LEU A 139 -3.85 10.36 10.42
C LEU A 139 -4.25 9.49 11.61
N SER A 140 -3.41 9.43 12.65
CA SER A 140 -3.61 8.57 13.83
C SER A 140 -3.79 7.10 13.43
N TRP A 141 -2.99 6.61 12.48
CA TRP A 141 -3.03 5.22 12.07
C TRP A 141 -2.39 4.31 13.10
N ASP A 142 -2.99 3.15 13.30
CA ASP A 142 -2.38 2.02 14.00
C ASP A 142 -1.47 1.26 13.01
N LEU A 143 -0.17 1.58 13.02
CA LEU A 143 0.81 1.00 12.11
C LEU A 143 1.25 -0.37 12.62
N LEU A 144 0.57 -1.44 12.17
CA LEU A 144 0.74 -2.80 12.67
C LEU A 144 2.09 -3.39 12.31
N PHE A 145 2.58 -3.12 11.10
CA PHE A 145 3.88 -3.58 10.64
C PHE A 145 4.41 -2.76 9.46
N GLN A 146 5.72 -2.72 9.33
CA GLN A 146 6.46 -2.24 8.17
C GLN A 146 7.49 -3.30 7.78
N LYS A 147 7.31 -3.93 6.62
CA LYS A 147 8.21 -4.97 6.14
C LYS A 147 8.91 -4.55 4.87
N SER A 148 10.21 -4.77 4.83
CA SER A 148 11.05 -4.50 3.67
C SER A 148 11.79 -5.77 3.26
N TYR A 149 11.90 -6.00 1.96
CA TYR A 149 12.55 -7.19 1.41
C TYR A 149 13.47 -6.83 0.26
N TYR A 150 14.61 -7.51 0.21
CA TYR A 150 15.53 -7.45 -0.91
C TYR A 150 15.12 -8.42 -2.00
N ALA A 151 14.99 -7.93 -3.23
CA ALA A 151 14.83 -8.73 -4.42
C ALA A 151 15.11 -7.91 -5.68
N THR A 152 16.10 -8.32 -6.48
CA THR A 152 16.50 -7.67 -7.74
C THR A 152 15.94 -8.38 -8.96
N ALA A 153 16.13 -9.67 -9.04
CA ALA A 153 15.68 -10.48 -10.15
C ALA A 153 14.16 -10.73 -10.09
N LYS A 154 13.56 -10.99 -11.25
CA LYS A 154 12.17 -11.42 -11.31
C LYS A 154 11.99 -12.70 -10.47
N ASP A 155 10.92 -12.75 -9.69
CA ASP A 155 10.53 -13.91 -8.87
C ASP A 155 11.58 -14.33 -7.81
N GLU A 156 12.56 -13.46 -7.48
CA GLU A 156 13.58 -13.74 -6.48
C GLU A 156 12.99 -13.91 -5.09
N LEU A 157 12.00 -13.08 -4.71
CA LEU A 157 11.35 -13.19 -3.42
C LEU A 157 10.59 -14.51 -3.25
N ALA A 158 10.15 -15.14 -4.34
CA ALA A 158 9.50 -16.44 -4.30
C ALA A 158 10.42 -17.57 -3.77
N LYS A 159 11.73 -17.35 -3.81
CA LYS A 159 12.74 -18.29 -3.28
C LYS A 159 13.07 -18.05 -1.80
N ASN A 160 12.64 -16.92 -1.25
CA ASN A 160 12.86 -16.57 0.15
C ASN A 160 11.71 -17.12 1.01
N THR A 161 11.81 -18.40 1.39
CA THR A 161 10.77 -19.10 2.15
C THR A 161 10.48 -18.47 3.50
N ASP A 162 11.49 -17.89 4.14
CA ASP A 162 11.35 -17.24 5.46
C ASP A 162 10.54 -15.95 5.35
N ALA A 163 10.82 -15.12 4.34
CA ALA A 163 10.04 -13.90 4.07
C ALA A 163 8.58 -14.23 3.72
N LEU A 164 8.35 -15.27 2.91
CA LEU A 164 6.99 -15.68 2.56
C LEU A 164 6.22 -16.21 3.77
N LYS A 165 6.90 -17.01 4.62
CA LYS A 165 6.30 -17.51 5.85
C LYS A 165 6.01 -16.38 6.84
N GLU A 166 6.94 -15.44 7.01
CA GLU A 166 6.73 -14.26 7.85
C GLU A 166 5.46 -13.49 7.42
N LEU A 167 5.30 -13.22 6.12
CA LEU A 167 4.13 -12.51 5.59
C LEU A 167 2.83 -13.30 5.77
N GLU A 168 2.87 -14.62 5.55
CA GLU A 168 1.72 -15.49 5.80
C GLU A 168 1.32 -15.48 7.29
N ASP A 169 2.30 -15.56 8.19
CA ASP A 169 2.06 -15.57 9.63
C ASP A 169 1.53 -14.19 10.12
N ILE A 170 2.03 -13.08 9.56
CA ILE A 170 1.44 -11.75 9.82
C ILE A 170 -0.03 -11.74 9.40
N GLY A 171 -0.35 -12.25 8.22
CA GLY A 171 -1.73 -12.31 7.75
C GLY A 171 -2.64 -13.18 8.63
N LYS A 172 -2.15 -14.31 9.14
CA LYS A 172 -2.92 -15.21 10.03
C LYS A 172 -3.25 -14.59 11.38
N ASN A 173 -2.40 -13.67 11.86
CA ASN A 173 -2.53 -13.05 13.18
C ASN A 173 -3.38 -11.76 13.17
N LEU A 174 -4.00 -11.42 12.04
CA LEU A 174 -4.97 -10.34 11.91
C LEU A 174 -6.40 -10.87 12.12
#